data_bf191e312936955f70106c2b3649c83f
#
_entry.id   bf191e312936955f70106c2b3649c83f
#
_cell.length_a   1.000
_cell.length_b   1.000
_cell.length_c   1.000
_cell.angle_alpha   90.00
_cell.angle_beta   90.00
_cell.angle_gamma   90.00
#
_symmetry.space_group_name_H-M   'P 1'
#
loop_
_entity.id
_entity.type
_entity.pdbx_description
1 polymer ?
#
loop_
_entity_poly.entity_id
_entity_poly.type
_entity_poly.pdbx_seq_one_letter_code
_entity_poly.pdbx_strand_id
1 'polypeptide(L)'
;MSNTMLKYGVAILVAGFMAGAAQAQDGELPAQEMNKELNAQLPEKIREKGYMTAVNSSSFAPYEFIESANKVTGASADMANALGGILGIEIRHATVAGLPALLSGIGAGRYEFSMGPVGDFVSRRENNDFVDWVQEYVVFAVRAGNPTGIEGLDTACGNRIAVQAGGSAERVIIEQAAKCEADGKEPLEVKTYADQPTSILAVRSNRADAFFSSQAPLTYFVQQSDGELELAGVGKSNGFKDLFQGAVVPSGSPLGPVLLSAFEILHENGTYDTIMKKWGLENNTLAKPGINLSTW
;
A
#
# COMPACT_ATOMS: atom_id res chain seq x y z
N MET A 1 24.19 -59.68 50.32
CA MET A 1 22.91 -59.61 49.64
C MET A 1 22.78 -58.19 49.12
N SER A 2 23.08 -58.01 47.82
CA SER A 2 23.18 -56.71 47.15
C SER A 2 21.88 -56.44 46.39
N ASN A 3 21.22 -55.36 46.70
CA ASN A 3 20.03 -54.88 45.96
C ASN A 3 20.42 -53.68 45.04
N THR A 4 20.51 -53.97 43.75
CA THR A 4 20.78 -53.01 42.71
C THR A 4 19.44 -52.43 42.27
N MET A 5 19.18 -51.13 42.55
CA MET A 5 18.03 -50.42 42.03
C MET A 5 18.40 -49.77 40.66
N LEU A 6 17.70 -50.21 39.63
CA LEU A 6 17.78 -49.69 38.27
C LEU A 6 16.92 -48.42 38.16
N LYS A 7 17.56 -47.27 37.93
CA LYS A 7 16.85 -46.01 37.70
C LYS A 7 16.62 -45.83 36.18
N TYR A 8 15.37 -45.90 35.76
CA TYR A 8 14.97 -45.50 34.40
C TYR A 8 14.82 -43.97 34.35
N GLY A 9 15.69 -43.32 33.61
CA GLY A 9 15.55 -41.90 33.25
C GLY A 9 14.65 -41.74 32.02
N VAL A 10 13.52 -41.09 32.19
CA VAL A 10 12.66 -40.67 31.08
C VAL A 10 13.19 -39.33 30.53
N ALA A 11 13.76 -39.37 29.34
CA ALA A 11 14.13 -38.15 28.61
C ALA A 11 12.89 -37.60 27.92
N ILE A 12 12.38 -36.45 28.39
CA ILE A 12 11.33 -35.71 27.72
C ILE A 12 11.98 -34.83 26.65
N LEU A 13 11.80 -35.20 25.39
CA LEU A 13 12.14 -34.33 24.23
C LEU A 13 11.08 -33.23 24.13
N VAL A 14 11.43 -32.01 24.53
CA VAL A 14 10.65 -30.83 24.25
C VAL A 14 11.01 -30.39 22.84
N ALA A 15 10.16 -30.72 21.86
CA ALA A 15 10.24 -30.17 20.53
C ALA A 15 9.73 -28.70 20.57
N GLY A 16 10.66 -27.76 20.64
CA GLY A 16 10.35 -26.34 20.50
C GLY A 16 9.88 -26.03 19.07
N PHE A 17 8.60 -25.78 18.88
CA PHE A 17 8.09 -25.13 17.69
C PHE A 17 8.59 -23.68 17.72
N MET A 18 9.62 -23.38 16.93
CA MET A 18 9.97 -22.02 16.60
C MET A 18 8.93 -21.52 15.58
N ALA A 19 7.93 -20.79 16.04
CA ALA A 19 7.12 -19.94 15.18
C ALA A 19 8.05 -18.85 14.64
N GLY A 20 8.46 -18.98 13.38
CA GLY A 20 9.22 -17.96 12.68
C GLY A 20 8.29 -16.77 12.44
N ALA A 21 8.39 -15.74 13.30
CA ALA A 21 7.95 -14.42 12.92
C ALA A 21 8.74 -14.04 11.66
N ALA A 22 8.06 -13.71 10.59
CA ALA A 22 8.67 -13.11 9.40
C ALA A 22 9.23 -11.75 9.85
N GLN A 23 10.48 -11.74 10.29
CA GLN A 23 11.23 -10.51 10.49
C GLN A 23 11.57 -9.99 9.10
N ALA A 24 11.22 -8.72 8.84
CA ALA A 24 11.79 -7.98 7.74
C ALA A 24 13.31 -8.21 7.75
N GLN A 25 13.85 -8.79 6.68
CA GLN A 25 15.29 -8.94 6.56
C GLN A 25 15.87 -7.53 6.48
N ASP A 26 16.60 -7.11 7.53
CA ASP A 26 17.45 -5.91 7.52
C ASP A 26 18.61 -6.10 6.53
N GLY A 27 18.27 -6.21 5.24
CA GLY A 27 19.25 -6.10 4.16
C GLY A 27 19.40 -4.62 3.85
N GLU A 28 20.59 -4.08 4.05
CA GLU A 28 20.95 -2.74 3.59
C GLU A 28 20.65 -2.66 2.08
N LEU A 29 19.81 -1.70 1.67
CA LEU A 29 19.47 -1.53 0.27
C LEU A 29 20.71 -1.10 -0.52
N PRO A 30 20.89 -1.54 -1.77
CA PRO A 30 22.01 -1.12 -2.59
C PRO A 30 22.06 0.41 -2.69
N ALA A 31 23.22 0.99 -2.35
CA ALA A 31 23.46 2.42 -2.56
C ALA A 31 23.32 2.74 -4.05
N GLN A 32 22.65 3.82 -4.37
CA GLN A 32 22.44 4.26 -5.75
C GLN A 32 23.50 5.29 -6.13
N GLU A 33 24.06 5.15 -7.34
CA GLU A 33 24.93 6.17 -7.91
C GLU A 33 24.12 7.28 -8.58
N MET A 34 24.53 8.53 -8.39
CA MET A 34 23.87 9.67 -9.00
C MET A 34 23.99 9.65 -10.52
N ASN A 35 22.87 9.68 -11.21
CA ASN A 35 22.79 9.89 -12.65
C ASN A 35 22.80 11.40 -12.95
N LYS A 36 23.93 11.90 -13.46
CA LYS A 36 24.13 13.33 -13.73
C LYS A 36 23.17 13.88 -14.80
N GLU A 37 22.78 13.05 -15.76
CA GLU A 37 21.86 13.46 -16.84
C GLU A 37 20.44 13.65 -16.30
N LEU A 38 19.96 12.74 -15.45
CA LEU A 38 18.67 12.87 -14.79
C LEU A 38 18.67 14.03 -13.77
N ASN A 39 19.76 14.20 -13.01
CA ASN A 39 19.90 15.35 -12.12
C ASN A 39 19.78 16.67 -12.88
N ALA A 40 20.42 16.79 -14.05
CA ALA A 40 20.34 17.99 -14.88
C ALA A 40 18.93 18.27 -15.45
N GLN A 41 18.07 17.25 -15.57
CA GLN A 41 16.67 17.38 -16.02
C GLN A 41 15.71 17.79 -14.90
N LEU A 42 16.13 17.71 -13.63
CA LEU A 42 15.31 18.21 -12.52
C LEU A 42 15.05 19.73 -12.70
N PRO A 43 13.87 20.22 -12.31
CA PRO A 43 13.60 21.66 -12.25
C PRO A 43 14.71 22.41 -11.49
N GLU A 44 15.16 23.54 -12.00
CA GLU A 44 16.27 24.31 -11.45
C GLU A 44 16.08 24.60 -9.95
N LYS A 45 14.87 25.00 -9.56
CA LYS A 45 14.50 25.25 -8.16
C LYS A 45 14.75 24.04 -7.26
N ILE A 46 14.56 22.80 -7.75
CA ILE A 46 14.81 21.58 -7.00
C ILE A 46 16.32 21.33 -6.89
N ARG A 47 17.05 21.49 -7.97
CA ARG A 47 18.53 21.34 -7.98
C ARG A 47 19.21 22.32 -7.05
N GLU A 48 18.80 23.58 -7.05
CA GLU A 48 19.36 24.62 -6.17
C GLU A 48 19.06 24.35 -4.70
N LYS A 49 17.84 23.88 -4.40
CA LYS A 49 17.39 23.56 -3.05
C LYS A 49 18.02 22.27 -2.53
N GLY A 50 18.41 21.34 -3.42
CA GLY A 50 19.06 20.07 -3.11
C GLY A 50 18.13 19.02 -2.49
N TYR A 51 16.82 19.26 -2.44
CA TYR A 51 15.84 18.30 -1.93
C TYR A 51 14.48 18.44 -2.60
N MET A 52 13.66 17.36 -2.51
CA MET A 52 12.23 17.34 -2.80
C MET A 52 11.44 16.90 -1.58
N THR A 53 10.19 17.34 -1.48
CA THR A 53 9.28 16.91 -0.43
C THR A 53 8.27 15.91 -1.02
N ALA A 54 8.35 14.66 -0.54
CA ALA A 54 7.37 13.63 -0.77
C ALA A 54 6.25 13.73 0.28
N VAL A 55 5.05 14.11 -0.13
CA VAL A 55 3.89 14.10 0.76
C VAL A 55 3.28 12.71 0.82
N ASN A 56 2.82 12.31 2.03
CA ASN A 56 2.21 11.01 2.28
C ASN A 56 1.10 11.13 3.33
N SER A 57 0.29 10.07 3.47
CA SER A 57 -0.73 9.97 4.53
C SER A 57 -0.25 9.16 5.74
N SER A 58 0.87 8.46 5.59
CA SER A 58 1.47 7.56 6.59
C SER A 58 0.50 6.51 7.17
N SER A 59 -0.47 6.09 6.37
CA SER A 59 -1.56 5.19 6.79
C SER A 59 -1.79 4.00 5.85
N PHE A 60 -0.82 3.69 4.98
CA PHE A 60 -0.95 2.70 3.92
C PHE A 60 0.19 1.64 3.99
N ALA A 61 0.31 0.99 5.17
CA ALA A 61 1.30 -0.09 5.36
C ALA A 61 0.99 -1.29 4.43
N PRO A 62 2.01 -2.01 3.91
CA PRO A 62 3.45 -1.87 4.14
C PRO A 62 4.14 -0.84 3.24
N TYR A 63 3.39 -0.09 2.43
CA TYR A 63 3.95 0.92 1.53
C TYR A 63 4.46 2.15 2.28
N GLU A 64 3.61 2.78 3.10
CA GLU A 64 3.97 3.96 3.88
C GLU A 64 3.26 4.01 5.23
N PHE A 65 3.99 4.12 6.31
CA PHE A 65 3.46 4.23 7.67
C PHE A 65 4.47 4.88 8.62
N ILE A 66 4.01 5.30 9.80
CA ILE A 66 4.88 5.80 10.86
C ILE A 66 5.29 4.62 11.74
N GLU A 67 6.58 4.37 11.86
CA GLU A 67 7.12 3.34 12.73
C GLU A 67 7.39 3.89 14.14
N SER A 68 8.29 4.85 14.25
CA SER A 68 8.67 5.47 15.53
C SER A 68 9.21 6.88 15.31
N ALA A 69 9.13 7.72 16.35
CA ALA A 69 9.68 9.08 16.30
C ALA A 69 9.29 9.90 15.05
N ASN A 70 8.09 9.69 14.52
CA ASN A 70 7.58 10.31 13.29
C ASN A 70 8.37 9.96 12.02
N LYS A 71 9.13 8.87 12.03
CA LYS A 71 9.83 8.38 10.84
C LYS A 71 8.85 7.66 9.92
N VAL A 72 8.68 8.18 8.71
CA VAL A 72 7.97 7.48 7.63
C VAL A 72 8.82 6.30 7.17
N THR A 73 8.24 5.13 7.10
CA THR A 73 8.87 3.87 6.69
C THR A 73 7.97 3.11 5.72
N GLY A 74 8.47 2.03 5.14
CA GLY A 74 7.74 1.21 4.16
C GLY A 74 8.41 1.20 2.79
N ALA A 75 7.82 0.43 1.87
CA ALA A 75 8.35 0.28 0.52
C ALA A 75 8.49 1.63 -0.21
N SER A 76 7.55 2.55 0.00
CA SER A 76 7.57 3.88 -0.60
C SER A 76 8.69 4.76 -0.06
N ALA A 77 9.00 4.65 1.24
CA ALA A 77 10.12 5.38 1.82
C ALA A 77 11.46 4.87 1.29
N ASP A 78 11.61 3.55 1.21
CA ASP A 78 12.81 2.93 0.63
C ASP A 78 12.98 3.29 -0.84
N MET A 79 11.88 3.26 -1.61
CA MET A 79 11.86 3.63 -3.02
C MET A 79 12.22 5.11 -3.22
N ALA A 80 11.65 6.01 -2.40
CA ALA A 80 11.96 7.43 -2.43
C ALA A 80 13.45 7.71 -2.13
N ASN A 81 14.02 7.02 -1.16
CA ASN A 81 15.44 7.12 -0.84
C ASN A 81 16.34 6.65 -2.01
N ALA A 82 15.98 5.53 -2.65
CA ALA A 82 16.70 5.03 -3.81
C ALA A 82 16.63 6.00 -5.00
N LEU A 83 15.44 6.54 -5.29
CA LEU A 83 15.27 7.59 -6.31
C LEU A 83 16.08 8.84 -5.97
N GLY A 84 16.09 9.26 -4.70
CA GLY A 84 16.92 10.38 -4.23
C GLY A 84 18.41 10.17 -4.50
N GLY A 85 18.92 8.94 -4.31
CA GLY A 85 20.29 8.56 -4.65
C GLY A 85 20.58 8.70 -6.15
N ILE A 86 19.70 8.17 -7.02
CA ILE A 86 19.83 8.30 -8.49
C ILE A 86 19.79 9.78 -8.91
N LEU A 87 18.87 10.56 -8.32
CA LEU A 87 18.68 11.96 -8.67
C LEU A 87 19.71 12.89 -8.01
N GLY A 88 20.53 12.41 -7.07
CA GLY A 88 21.54 13.19 -6.35
C GLY A 88 20.93 14.30 -5.48
N ILE A 89 19.75 14.06 -4.88
CA ILE A 89 19.04 15.00 -4.01
C ILE A 89 18.44 14.29 -2.80
N GLU A 90 18.22 15.03 -1.72
CA GLU A 90 17.53 14.52 -0.53
C GLU A 90 16.02 14.41 -0.78
N ILE A 91 15.37 13.32 -0.35
CA ILE A 91 13.91 13.23 -0.30
C ILE A 91 13.46 13.41 1.15
N ARG A 92 12.68 14.45 1.40
CA ARG A 92 12.06 14.75 2.69
C ARG A 92 10.61 14.32 2.68
N HIS A 93 10.12 13.84 3.82
CA HIS A 93 8.73 13.43 3.96
C HIS A 93 7.90 14.48 4.68
N ALA A 94 6.68 14.71 4.17
CA ALA A 94 5.65 15.50 4.83
C ALA A 94 4.37 14.66 4.95
N THR A 95 3.72 14.69 6.11
CA THR A 95 2.49 13.92 6.34
C THR A 95 1.28 14.83 6.38
N VAL A 96 0.20 14.40 5.73
CA VAL A 96 -1.10 15.09 5.71
C VAL A 96 -2.23 14.12 6.08
N ALA A 97 -3.36 14.67 6.50
CA ALA A 97 -4.52 13.87 6.89
C ALA A 97 -5.28 13.33 5.66
N GLY A 98 -4.98 12.08 5.28
CA GLY A 98 -5.72 11.31 4.29
C GLY A 98 -5.45 11.68 2.83
N LEU A 99 -5.98 10.83 1.95
CA LEU A 99 -5.75 10.91 0.50
C LEU A 99 -6.29 12.20 -0.17
N PRO A 100 -7.45 12.75 0.20
CA PRO A 100 -7.94 13.99 -0.41
C PRO A 100 -6.99 15.18 -0.18
N ALA A 101 -6.43 15.32 1.02
CA ALA A 101 -5.47 16.39 1.33
C ALA A 101 -4.14 16.23 0.58
N LEU A 102 -3.69 14.97 0.41
CA LEU A 102 -2.52 14.63 -0.38
C LEU A 102 -2.71 15.08 -1.85
N LEU A 103 -3.74 14.61 -2.52
CA LEU A 103 -4.02 14.93 -3.93
C LEU A 103 -4.21 16.43 -4.15
N SER A 104 -4.98 17.10 -3.27
CA SER A 104 -5.16 18.55 -3.33
C SER A 104 -3.84 19.32 -3.13
N GLY A 105 -2.97 18.82 -2.24
CA GLY A 105 -1.66 19.43 -1.98
C GLY A 105 -0.72 19.33 -3.18
N ILE A 106 -0.71 18.20 -3.89
CA ILE A 106 0.05 17.97 -5.11
C ILE A 106 -0.50 18.88 -6.23
N GLY A 107 -1.80 18.79 -6.54
CA GLY A 107 -2.41 19.56 -7.61
C GLY A 107 -2.28 21.09 -7.41
N ALA A 108 -2.21 21.56 -6.17
CA ALA A 108 -1.94 22.96 -5.84
C ALA A 108 -0.44 23.33 -5.87
N GLY A 109 0.47 22.40 -6.17
CA GLY A 109 1.92 22.64 -6.21
C GLY A 109 2.55 22.94 -4.84
N ARG A 110 1.90 22.55 -3.74
CA ARG A 110 2.46 22.72 -2.37
C ARG A 110 3.57 21.72 -2.08
N TYR A 111 3.53 20.57 -2.70
CA TYR A 111 4.53 19.50 -2.62
C TYR A 111 4.99 19.14 -4.03
N GLU A 112 6.22 18.71 -4.16
CA GLU A 112 6.78 18.34 -5.45
C GLU A 112 6.16 17.03 -5.95
N PHE A 113 5.93 16.06 -5.04
CA PHE A 113 5.34 14.77 -5.40
C PHE A 113 4.83 14.01 -4.16
N SER A 114 4.12 12.90 -4.42
CA SER A 114 3.93 11.80 -3.45
C SER A 114 4.58 10.56 -4.01
N MET A 115 5.24 9.76 -3.17
CA MET A 115 5.74 8.46 -3.61
C MET A 115 4.60 7.46 -3.82
N GLY A 116 3.48 7.67 -3.14
CA GLY A 116 2.34 6.78 -3.20
C GLY A 116 2.58 5.45 -2.47
N PRO A 117 2.02 4.32 -2.97
CA PRO A 117 1.28 4.26 -4.23
C PRO A 117 -0.14 4.81 -4.12
N VAL A 118 -0.53 5.59 -5.09
CA VAL A 118 -1.88 6.13 -5.23
C VAL A 118 -2.49 5.62 -6.53
N GLY A 119 -3.75 5.18 -6.47
CA GLY A 119 -4.45 4.65 -7.65
C GLY A 119 -4.53 5.65 -8.79
N ASP A 120 -4.04 5.24 -9.94
CA ASP A 120 -4.13 5.96 -11.20
C ASP A 120 -5.53 5.78 -11.79
N PHE A 121 -6.28 6.87 -11.87
CA PHE A 121 -7.60 6.92 -12.49
C PHE A 121 -7.71 8.13 -13.40
N VAL A 122 -8.32 7.95 -14.55
CA VAL A 122 -8.55 9.06 -15.53
C VAL A 122 -9.21 10.26 -14.83
N SER A 123 -10.15 10.02 -13.91
CA SER A 123 -10.82 11.08 -13.16
C SER A 123 -9.92 11.92 -12.24
N ARG A 124 -8.71 11.46 -11.94
CA ARG A 124 -7.72 12.18 -11.10
C ARG A 124 -6.70 12.96 -11.93
N ARG A 125 -6.63 12.70 -13.24
CA ARG A 125 -5.58 13.24 -14.12
C ARG A 125 -5.81 14.70 -14.54
N GLU A 126 -6.93 15.31 -14.19
CA GLU A 126 -7.13 16.74 -14.41
C GLU A 126 -6.05 17.60 -13.74
N ASN A 127 -5.64 17.21 -12.53
CA ASN A 127 -4.69 17.98 -11.72
C ASN A 127 -3.41 17.19 -11.35
N ASN A 128 -3.33 15.91 -11.69
CA ASN A 128 -2.23 15.04 -11.28
C ASN A 128 -1.83 14.10 -12.42
N ASP A 129 -0.53 13.79 -12.54
CA ASP A 129 -0.03 12.67 -13.31
C ASP A 129 0.51 11.59 -12.38
N PHE A 130 0.46 10.33 -12.82
CA PHE A 130 0.86 9.17 -12.06
C PHE A 130 2.06 8.51 -12.72
N VAL A 131 3.10 8.23 -11.95
CA VAL A 131 4.23 7.38 -12.35
C VAL A 131 4.01 6.04 -11.69
N ASP A 132 3.36 5.12 -12.42
CA ASP A 132 2.92 3.83 -11.90
C ASP A 132 4.11 2.90 -11.71
N TRP A 133 4.17 2.28 -10.53
CA TRP A 133 5.21 1.34 -10.16
C TRP A 133 4.70 0.11 -9.41
N VAL A 134 3.37 0.02 -9.18
CA VAL A 134 2.69 -1.09 -8.49
C VAL A 134 1.45 -1.50 -9.26
N GLN A 135 1.21 -2.80 -9.35
CA GLN A 135 -0.10 -3.35 -9.67
C GLN A 135 -0.76 -3.86 -8.40
N GLU A 136 -1.96 -3.35 -8.10
CA GLU A 136 -2.70 -3.72 -6.90
C GLU A 136 -3.95 -4.52 -7.20
N TYR A 137 -4.44 -5.21 -6.17
CA TYR A 137 -5.69 -5.95 -6.17
C TYR A 137 -6.55 -5.42 -5.04
N VAL A 138 -7.86 -5.59 -5.12
CA VAL A 138 -8.78 -5.13 -4.07
C VAL A 138 -9.56 -6.30 -3.52
N VAL A 139 -9.61 -6.40 -2.20
CA VAL A 139 -10.24 -7.49 -1.46
C VAL A 139 -10.98 -6.95 -0.24
N PHE A 140 -11.61 -7.83 0.49
CA PHE A 140 -12.22 -7.52 1.78
C PHE A 140 -11.36 -8.05 2.91
N ALA A 141 -11.23 -7.29 4.01
CA ALA A 141 -10.84 -7.82 5.31
C ALA A 141 -12.10 -7.97 6.16
N VAL A 142 -12.32 -9.16 6.68
CA VAL A 142 -13.48 -9.54 7.50
C VAL A 142 -13.02 -10.10 8.85
N ARG A 143 -13.90 -10.18 9.83
CA ARG A 143 -13.61 -10.92 11.06
C ARG A 143 -13.41 -12.40 10.76
N ALA A 144 -12.56 -13.06 11.55
CA ALA A 144 -12.26 -14.49 11.42
C ALA A 144 -13.55 -15.34 11.38
N GLY A 145 -13.55 -16.32 10.48
CA GLY A 145 -14.71 -17.16 10.19
C GLY A 145 -15.77 -16.48 9.32
N ASN A 146 -15.51 -15.27 8.82
CA ASN A 146 -16.38 -14.54 7.89
C ASN A 146 -17.88 -14.62 8.24
N PRO A 147 -18.32 -14.10 9.39
CA PRO A 147 -19.65 -14.36 9.94
C PRO A 147 -20.81 -13.84 9.06
N THR A 148 -20.52 -12.94 8.12
CA THR A 148 -21.52 -12.39 7.19
C THR A 148 -21.44 -12.98 5.79
N GLY A 149 -20.54 -13.92 5.52
CA GLY A 149 -20.43 -14.65 4.25
C GLY A 149 -20.01 -13.76 3.07
N ILE A 150 -19.22 -12.71 3.30
CA ILE A 150 -18.72 -11.85 2.22
C ILE A 150 -17.62 -12.57 1.47
N GLU A 151 -17.87 -12.92 0.21
CA GLU A 151 -16.91 -13.58 -0.68
C GLU A 151 -16.50 -12.70 -1.87
N GLY A 152 -17.09 -11.53 -2.02
CA GLY A 152 -16.85 -10.59 -3.12
C GLY A 152 -17.97 -9.55 -3.18
N LEU A 153 -17.96 -8.68 -4.18
CA LEU A 153 -18.98 -7.64 -4.37
C LEU A 153 -20.40 -8.21 -4.45
N ASP A 154 -20.56 -9.38 -5.07
CA ASP A 154 -21.88 -9.98 -5.27
C ASP A 154 -22.57 -10.37 -3.95
N THR A 155 -21.80 -10.63 -2.91
CA THR A 155 -22.27 -11.01 -1.56
C THR A 155 -22.18 -9.87 -0.55
N ALA A 156 -21.82 -8.65 -1.00
CA ALA A 156 -21.66 -7.49 -0.12
C ALA A 156 -23.00 -6.80 0.25
N CYS A 157 -24.09 -7.04 -0.51
CA CYS A 157 -25.42 -6.49 -0.19
C CYS A 157 -25.88 -6.91 1.21
N GLY A 158 -26.56 -6.01 1.93
CA GLY A 158 -27.00 -6.24 3.30
C GLY A 158 -25.95 -6.06 4.38
N ASN A 159 -24.73 -5.69 4.01
CA ASN A 159 -23.60 -5.54 4.92
C ASN A 159 -23.13 -4.07 5.05
N ARG A 160 -22.46 -3.77 6.17
CA ARG A 160 -21.79 -2.49 6.43
C ARG A 160 -20.36 -2.59 5.96
N ILE A 161 -20.02 -1.90 4.87
CA ILE A 161 -18.69 -1.96 4.27
C ILE A 161 -17.91 -0.69 4.56
N ALA A 162 -16.80 -0.84 5.31
CA ALA A 162 -15.84 0.23 5.53
C ALA A 162 -15.02 0.49 4.26
N VAL A 163 -14.74 1.76 3.98
CA VAL A 163 -13.86 2.22 2.89
C VAL A 163 -13.08 3.45 3.33
N GLN A 164 -11.94 3.71 2.72
CA GLN A 164 -11.20 4.94 2.93
C GLN A 164 -11.75 6.07 2.05
N ALA A 165 -11.94 7.25 2.65
CA ALA A 165 -12.42 8.45 1.97
C ALA A 165 -11.53 8.84 0.77
N GLY A 166 -12.17 9.16 -0.35
CA GLY A 166 -11.48 9.56 -1.61
C GLY A 166 -10.73 8.43 -2.29
N GLY A 167 -10.79 7.20 -1.74
CA GLY A 167 -10.19 6.01 -2.35
C GLY A 167 -11.02 5.48 -3.53
N SER A 168 -10.37 4.71 -4.41
CA SER A 168 -11.05 4.01 -5.51
C SER A 168 -12.05 2.98 -5.00
N ALA A 169 -11.72 2.33 -3.90
CA ALA A 169 -12.59 1.35 -3.24
C ALA A 169 -13.92 1.97 -2.79
N GLU A 170 -13.89 3.23 -2.29
CA GLU A 170 -15.10 3.95 -1.92
C GLU A 170 -16.08 4.08 -3.10
N ARG A 171 -15.58 4.50 -4.28
CA ARG A 171 -16.40 4.63 -5.48
C ARG A 171 -17.04 3.29 -5.86
N VAL A 172 -16.28 2.21 -5.90
CA VAL A 172 -16.78 0.87 -6.25
C VAL A 172 -17.87 0.40 -5.27
N ILE A 173 -17.70 0.65 -3.96
CA ILE A 173 -18.69 0.26 -2.96
C ILE A 173 -19.95 1.13 -3.05
N ILE A 174 -19.84 2.42 -3.37
CA ILE A 174 -21.00 3.30 -3.64
C ILE A 174 -21.78 2.77 -4.87
N GLU A 175 -21.08 2.44 -5.95
CA GLU A 175 -21.69 1.85 -7.15
C GLU A 175 -22.36 0.50 -6.83
N GLN A 176 -21.72 -0.34 -6.00
CA GLN A 176 -22.30 -1.61 -5.56
C GLN A 176 -23.54 -1.42 -4.67
N ALA A 177 -23.54 -0.41 -3.79
CA ALA A 177 -24.71 -0.07 -2.98
C ALA A 177 -25.93 0.28 -3.85
N ALA A 178 -25.71 1.15 -4.86
CA ALA A 178 -26.74 1.49 -5.84
C ALA A 178 -27.23 0.26 -6.63
N LYS A 179 -26.31 -0.66 -6.97
CA LYS A 179 -26.67 -1.92 -7.63
C LYS A 179 -27.50 -2.84 -6.73
N CYS A 180 -27.16 -2.97 -5.44
CA CYS A 180 -27.95 -3.75 -4.49
C CYS A 180 -29.42 -3.24 -4.42
N GLU A 181 -29.59 -1.91 -4.36
CA GLU A 181 -30.92 -1.28 -4.36
C GLU A 181 -31.67 -1.53 -5.67
N ALA A 182 -31.03 -1.34 -6.82
CA ALA A 182 -31.64 -1.56 -8.13
C ALA A 182 -32.05 -3.04 -8.35
N ASP A 183 -31.29 -3.98 -7.81
CA ASP A 183 -31.57 -5.42 -7.87
C ASP A 183 -32.62 -5.89 -6.82
N GLY A 184 -33.12 -4.98 -5.98
CA GLY A 184 -34.09 -5.29 -4.90
C GLY A 184 -33.50 -6.17 -3.78
N LYS A 185 -32.16 -6.12 -3.60
CA LYS A 185 -31.46 -6.81 -2.52
C LYS A 185 -31.44 -5.96 -1.25
N GLU A 186 -31.04 -6.57 -0.13
CA GLU A 186 -30.81 -5.84 1.12
C GLU A 186 -29.81 -4.69 0.91
N PRO A 187 -30.05 -3.50 1.46
CA PRO A 187 -29.19 -2.33 1.28
C PRO A 187 -27.77 -2.57 1.78
N LEU A 188 -26.77 -2.20 0.98
CA LEU A 188 -25.38 -2.11 1.42
C LEU A 188 -25.15 -0.74 2.06
N GLU A 189 -24.63 -0.74 3.29
CA GLU A 189 -24.32 0.49 4.00
C GLU A 189 -22.83 0.84 3.83
N VAL A 190 -22.52 1.98 3.19
CA VAL A 190 -21.15 2.48 3.01
C VAL A 190 -20.71 3.22 4.27
N LYS A 191 -19.61 2.78 4.88
CA LYS A 191 -18.99 3.40 6.04
C LYS A 191 -17.66 4.02 5.65
N THR A 192 -17.64 5.32 5.42
CA THR A 192 -16.42 6.05 5.00
C THR A 192 -15.62 6.51 6.21
N TYR A 193 -14.31 6.21 6.21
CA TYR A 193 -13.35 6.60 7.23
C TYR A 193 -12.17 7.37 6.61
N ALA A 194 -11.48 8.15 7.43
CA ALA A 194 -10.41 9.04 6.97
C ALA A 194 -9.17 8.27 6.44
N ASP A 195 -8.87 7.12 7.03
CA ASP A 195 -7.64 6.35 6.76
C ASP A 195 -7.85 4.83 6.91
N GLN A 196 -6.83 4.05 6.52
CA GLN A 196 -6.85 2.59 6.59
C GLN A 196 -6.93 2.07 8.05
N PRO A 197 -6.14 2.59 9.02
CA PRO A 197 -6.21 2.12 10.40
C PRO A 197 -7.58 2.30 11.04
N THR A 198 -8.26 3.41 10.80
CA THR A 198 -9.62 3.62 11.33
C THR A 198 -10.65 2.75 10.65
N SER A 199 -10.49 2.45 9.36
CA SER A 199 -11.35 1.54 8.61
C SER A 199 -11.24 0.11 9.14
N ILE A 200 -10.04 -0.41 9.34
CA ILE A 200 -9.86 -1.77 9.87
C ILE A 200 -10.29 -1.90 11.34
N LEU A 201 -10.09 -0.84 12.15
CA LEU A 201 -10.58 -0.78 13.52
C LEU A 201 -12.12 -0.87 13.57
N ALA A 202 -12.82 -0.31 12.58
CA ALA A 202 -14.27 -0.42 12.49
C ALA A 202 -14.74 -1.89 12.31
N VAL A 203 -14.00 -2.70 11.55
CA VAL A 203 -14.27 -4.14 11.41
C VAL A 203 -14.02 -4.88 12.71
N ARG A 204 -12.86 -4.66 13.34
CA ARG A 204 -12.49 -5.30 14.61
C ARG A 204 -13.49 -4.98 15.73
N SER A 205 -13.99 -3.74 15.78
CA SER A 205 -14.97 -3.28 16.77
C SER A 205 -16.43 -3.52 16.40
N ASN A 206 -16.71 -4.32 15.35
CA ASN A 206 -18.05 -4.62 14.84
C ASN A 206 -18.89 -3.39 14.44
N ARG A 207 -18.26 -2.28 14.06
CA ARG A 207 -18.93 -1.10 13.48
C ARG A 207 -19.08 -1.21 11.97
N ALA A 208 -18.27 -2.07 11.33
CA ALA A 208 -18.40 -2.51 9.96
C ALA A 208 -18.29 -4.04 9.89
N ASP A 209 -18.83 -4.65 8.85
CA ASP A 209 -18.78 -6.09 8.63
C ASP A 209 -17.54 -6.49 7.84
N ALA A 210 -17.11 -5.63 6.92
CA ALA A 210 -15.86 -5.77 6.20
C ALA A 210 -15.22 -4.41 5.92
N PHE A 211 -13.91 -4.41 5.63
CA PHE A 211 -13.20 -3.28 5.05
C PHE A 211 -12.72 -3.66 3.65
N PHE A 212 -13.12 -2.87 2.65
CA PHE A 212 -12.81 -3.08 1.24
C PHE A 212 -11.69 -2.13 0.83
N SER A 213 -10.52 -2.68 0.47
CA SER A 213 -9.32 -1.91 0.13
C SER A 213 -8.29 -2.75 -0.65
N SER A 214 -7.15 -2.15 -0.95
CA SER A 214 -6.00 -2.79 -1.58
C SER A 214 -5.53 -4.02 -0.80
N GLN A 215 -5.22 -5.09 -1.51
CA GLN A 215 -4.88 -6.40 -0.90
C GLN A 215 -3.61 -6.33 -0.06
N ALA A 216 -2.56 -5.64 -0.51
CA ALA A 216 -1.31 -5.58 0.24
C ALA A 216 -1.49 -4.94 1.63
N PRO A 217 -2.13 -3.76 1.80
CA PRO A 217 -2.47 -3.23 3.12
C PRO A 217 -3.36 -4.14 3.95
N LEU A 218 -4.38 -4.76 3.35
CA LEU A 218 -5.25 -5.66 4.10
C LEU A 218 -4.52 -6.91 4.56
N THR A 219 -3.62 -7.46 3.74
CA THR A 219 -2.73 -8.57 4.13
C THR A 219 -1.89 -8.19 5.35
N TYR A 220 -1.29 -6.99 5.34
CA TYR A 220 -0.53 -6.48 6.47
C TYR A 220 -1.38 -6.41 7.75
N PHE A 221 -2.59 -5.85 7.70
CA PHE A 221 -3.48 -5.76 8.86
C PHE A 221 -3.94 -7.14 9.36
N VAL A 222 -4.22 -8.08 8.46
CA VAL A 222 -4.58 -9.46 8.83
C VAL A 222 -3.42 -10.14 9.56
N GLN A 223 -2.19 -10.01 9.07
CA GLN A 223 -1.00 -10.56 9.72
C GLN A 223 -0.77 -9.99 11.13
N GLN A 224 -1.14 -8.72 11.36
CA GLN A 224 -1.00 -8.05 12.66
C GLN A 224 -2.23 -8.23 13.57
N SER A 225 -3.21 -9.04 13.18
CA SER A 225 -4.49 -9.16 13.90
C SER A 225 -4.55 -10.31 14.89
N ASP A 226 -3.46 -11.09 15.07
CA ASP A 226 -3.44 -12.28 15.92
C ASP A 226 -4.59 -13.27 15.61
N GLY A 227 -4.98 -13.37 14.33
CA GLY A 227 -6.05 -14.23 13.85
C GLY A 227 -7.47 -13.71 14.06
N GLU A 228 -7.64 -12.42 14.43
CA GLU A 228 -8.97 -11.81 14.54
C GLU A 228 -9.60 -11.47 13.18
N LEU A 229 -8.78 -11.36 12.14
CA LEU A 229 -9.18 -10.98 10.78
C LEU A 229 -8.72 -12.02 9.76
N GLU A 230 -9.44 -12.06 8.63
CA GLU A 230 -9.06 -12.82 7.44
C GLU A 230 -9.41 -12.04 6.17
N LEU A 231 -8.78 -12.43 5.04
CA LEU A 231 -9.11 -11.87 3.73
C LEU A 231 -10.26 -12.65 3.09
N ALA A 232 -11.15 -11.92 2.41
CA ALA A 232 -12.21 -12.48 1.57
C ALA A 232 -12.20 -11.85 0.18
N GLY A 233 -12.69 -12.58 -0.82
CA GLY A 233 -12.73 -12.10 -2.21
C GLY A 233 -11.36 -12.08 -2.91
N VAL A 234 -10.37 -12.82 -2.40
CA VAL A 234 -9.05 -12.97 -3.03
C VAL A 234 -9.19 -13.65 -4.39
N GLY A 235 -8.45 -13.17 -5.40
CA GLY A 235 -8.49 -13.69 -6.77
C GLY A 235 -9.71 -13.26 -7.59
N LYS A 236 -10.60 -12.44 -7.03
CA LYS A 236 -11.70 -11.81 -7.76
C LYS A 236 -11.31 -10.41 -8.22
N SER A 237 -11.90 -9.95 -9.32
CA SER A 237 -11.67 -8.57 -9.81
C SER A 237 -12.21 -7.50 -8.86
N ASN A 238 -13.26 -7.81 -8.11
CA ASN A 238 -13.91 -6.94 -7.15
C ASN A 238 -14.14 -5.50 -7.70
N GLY A 239 -14.60 -5.42 -8.96
CA GLY A 239 -14.87 -4.14 -9.62
C GLY A 239 -13.67 -3.44 -10.24
N PHE A 240 -12.48 -4.04 -10.20
CA PHE A 240 -11.27 -3.52 -10.82
C PHE A 240 -10.79 -4.45 -11.93
N LYS A 241 -10.44 -3.88 -13.08
CA LYS A 241 -9.89 -4.64 -14.19
C LYS A 241 -8.36 -4.70 -14.10
N ASP A 242 -7.76 -3.53 -14.00
CA ASP A 242 -6.31 -3.34 -13.79
C ASP A 242 -6.16 -2.15 -12.86
N LEU A 243 -5.61 -2.36 -11.68
CA LEU A 243 -5.39 -1.30 -10.71
C LEU A 243 -3.90 -0.95 -10.68
N PHE A 244 -3.51 0.02 -11.50
CA PHE A 244 -2.18 0.61 -11.41
C PHE A 244 -2.16 1.68 -10.32
N GLN A 245 -1.06 1.71 -9.59
CA GLN A 245 -0.83 2.70 -8.55
C GLN A 245 0.61 3.21 -8.63
N GLY A 246 0.80 4.48 -8.34
CA GLY A 246 2.10 5.08 -8.52
C GLY A 246 2.39 6.31 -7.68
N ALA A 247 3.55 6.88 -7.94
CA ALA A 247 3.91 8.21 -7.48
C ALA A 247 3.04 9.25 -8.19
N VAL A 248 2.73 10.34 -7.49
CA VAL A 248 1.86 11.42 -7.99
C VAL A 248 2.66 12.69 -8.11
N VAL A 249 2.54 13.35 -9.25
CA VAL A 249 3.11 14.69 -9.51
C VAL A 249 1.99 15.63 -9.99
N PRO A 250 2.16 16.96 -9.92
CA PRO A 250 1.23 17.89 -10.58
C PRO A 250 1.12 17.56 -12.07
N SER A 251 -0.08 17.68 -12.64
CA SER A 251 -0.31 17.40 -14.08
C SER A 251 0.60 18.25 -14.97
N GLY A 252 1.23 17.61 -15.96
CA GLY A 252 2.20 18.24 -16.86
C GLY A 252 3.54 18.60 -16.22
N SER A 253 3.80 18.15 -14.99
CA SER A 253 5.08 18.41 -14.31
C SER A 253 6.26 17.75 -15.05
N PRO A 254 7.36 18.47 -15.29
CA PRO A 254 8.58 17.87 -15.85
C PRO A 254 9.20 16.80 -14.93
N LEU A 255 8.77 16.74 -13.68
CA LEU A 255 9.24 15.73 -12.72
C LEU A 255 8.75 14.32 -13.07
N GLY A 256 7.57 14.17 -13.68
CA GLY A 256 7.02 12.85 -14.04
C GLY A 256 7.96 12.01 -14.90
N PRO A 257 8.40 12.50 -16.07
CA PRO A 257 9.38 11.79 -16.91
C PRO A 257 10.73 11.49 -16.21
N VAL A 258 11.20 12.40 -15.36
CA VAL A 258 12.44 12.21 -14.60
C VAL A 258 12.29 11.08 -13.58
N LEU A 259 11.18 11.04 -12.85
CA LEU A 259 10.87 9.95 -11.93
C LEU A 259 10.72 8.62 -12.68
N LEU A 260 10.04 8.60 -13.82
CA LEU A 260 9.90 7.39 -14.64
C LEU A 260 11.28 6.83 -15.02
N SER A 261 12.17 7.66 -15.56
CA SER A 261 13.51 7.21 -15.93
C SER A 261 14.32 6.73 -14.72
N ALA A 262 14.16 7.35 -13.56
CA ALA A 262 14.80 6.87 -12.33
C ALA A 262 14.20 5.53 -11.84
N PHE A 263 12.90 5.30 -11.98
CA PHE A 263 12.29 3.99 -11.74
C PHE A 263 12.78 2.92 -12.71
N GLU A 264 12.95 3.24 -14.00
CA GLU A 264 13.53 2.31 -14.99
C GLU A 264 14.93 1.85 -14.56
N ILE A 265 15.77 2.75 -14.05
CA ILE A 265 17.10 2.41 -13.49
C ILE A 265 16.96 1.46 -12.28
N LEU A 266 16.01 1.70 -11.37
CA LEU A 266 15.79 0.81 -10.21
C LEU A 266 15.34 -0.59 -10.63
N HIS A 267 14.55 -0.70 -11.71
CA HIS A 267 14.17 -1.99 -12.30
C HIS A 267 15.39 -2.68 -12.93
N GLU A 268 16.16 -1.98 -13.75
CA GLU A 268 17.32 -2.53 -14.45
C GLU A 268 18.42 -3.03 -13.50
N ASN A 269 18.65 -2.34 -12.38
CA ASN A 269 19.68 -2.71 -11.42
C ASN A 269 19.19 -3.64 -10.28
N GLY A 270 17.91 -4.05 -10.30
CA GLY A 270 17.31 -4.98 -9.35
C GLY A 270 16.98 -4.39 -7.96
N THR A 271 17.18 -3.08 -7.76
CA THR A 271 16.85 -2.44 -6.49
C THR A 271 15.34 -2.43 -6.23
N TYR A 272 14.55 -2.21 -7.29
CA TYR A 272 13.09 -2.29 -7.22
C TYR A 272 12.62 -3.64 -6.66
N ASP A 273 13.07 -4.74 -7.25
CA ASP A 273 12.69 -6.09 -6.80
C ASP A 273 13.16 -6.38 -5.37
N THR A 274 14.34 -5.88 -5.00
CA THR A 274 14.88 -6.01 -3.64
C THR A 274 13.98 -5.30 -2.62
N ILE A 275 13.51 -4.09 -2.94
CA ILE A 275 12.59 -3.33 -2.08
C ILE A 275 11.23 -4.04 -1.99
N MET A 276 10.66 -4.46 -3.12
CA MET A 276 9.37 -5.14 -3.14
C MET A 276 9.43 -6.45 -2.31
N LYS A 277 10.49 -7.22 -2.46
CA LYS A 277 10.70 -8.44 -1.66
C LYS A 277 10.89 -8.17 -0.18
N LYS A 278 11.66 -7.14 0.19
CA LYS A 278 11.86 -6.73 1.59
C LYS A 278 10.53 -6.49 2.31
N TRP A 279 9.54 -5.97 1.59
CA TRP A 279 8.25 -5.60 2.14
C TRP A 279 7.12 -6.63 1.87
N GLY A 280 7.45 -7.81 1.29
CA GLY A 280 6.49 -8.87 0.99
C GLY A 280 5.49 -8.49 -0.12
N LEU A 281 5.95 -7.69 -1.08
CA LEU A 281 5.16 -7.11 -2.15
C LEU A 281 5.47 -7.72 -3.54
N GLU A 282 6.07 -8.91 -3.58
CA GLU A 282 6.48 -9.56 -4.85
C GLU A 282 5.30 -9.79 -5.80
N ASN A 283 4.10 -10.01 -5.25
CA ASN A 283 2.89 -10.20 -6.05
C ASN A 283 2.29 -8.88 -6.58
N ASN A 284 2.82 -7.74 -6.14
CA ASN A 284 2.38 -6.40 -6.53
C ASN A 284 3.37 -5.70 -7.46
N THR A 285 4.40 -6.43 -7.92
CA THR A 285 5.39 -5.88 -8.85
C THR A 285 4.78 -5.54 -10.19
N LEU A 286 5.20 -4.43 -10.78
CA LEU A 286 4.90 -4.03 -12.14
C LEU A 286 6.13 -4.32 -13.01
N ALA A 287 5.95 -5.08 -14.08
CA ALA A 287 7.06 -5.51 -14.96
C ALA A 287 7.82 -4.32 -15.58
N LYS A 288 7.12 -3.22 -15.80
CA LYS A 288 7.69 -1.97 -16.32
C LYS A 288 6.91 -0.78 -15.75
N PRO A 289 7.58 0.23 -15.17
CA PRO A 289 6.92 1.45 -14.74
C PRO A 289 6.40 2.24 -15.95
N GLY A 290 5.44 3.13 -15.73
CA GLY A 290 4.90 3.94 -16.80
C GLY A 290 4.13 5.15 -16.27
N ILE A 291 3.79 6.08 -17.18
CA ILE A 291 3.01 7.26 -16.82
C ILE A 291 1.56 7.05 -17.25
N ASN A 292 0.62 7.22 -16.30
CA ASN A 292 -0.82 7.20 -16.55
C ASN A 292 -1.29 5.92 -17.27
N LEU A 293 -0.91 4.74 -16.74
CA LEU A 293 -1.16 3.44 -17.37
C LEU A 293 -2.63 3.02 -17.35
N SER A 294 -3.42 3.48 -16.38
CA SER A 294 -4.83 3.12 -16.27
C SER A 294 -5.65 3.64 -17.44
N THR A 295 -6.66 2.89 -17.84
CA THR A 295 -7.60 3.26 -18.92
C THR A 295 -9.01 3.57 -18.42
N TRP A 296 -9.24 3.64 -17.10
CA TRP A 296 -10.57 3.78 -16.50
C TRP A 296 -10.62 4.72 -15.28
#